data_5d30fc2a4ef1687f2e7a9d2de1d83aea
#
_entry.id   5d30fc2a4ef1687f2e7a9d2de1d83aea
#
_cell.length_a   1.000
_cell.length_b   1.000
_cell.length_c   1.000
_cell.angle_alpha   90.00
_cell.angle_beta   90.00
_cell.angle_gamma   90.00
#
_symmetry.space_group_name_H-M   'P 1'
#
loop_
_entity.id
_entity.type
_entity.pdbx_description
1 polymer ?
#
loop_
_entity_poly.entity_id
_entity_poly.type
_entity_poly.pdbx_seq_one_letter_code
_entity_poly.pdbx_strand_id
1 'polypeptide(L)'
;MLFSFSTDFLCFLPELFFGFFSCVSLFFYSFFSGAKQRFIQKTFVLRDISFWLTLQVLFFTLLLLLNNPASYTTFFFGSLSFDIVSFYGKILLFFFILCVFIIGQTYFYIKRINSFEFFVLFSISCLGLCLMTQANDFLSFYVALELQSLCFYALASFKRDSAFSVEAGLKYFVLGAISSGIYLFGCSLLYGTVGTTNFSVFSLFFSNNFVGTIPLSGFVGFFFVIVGFFFKLTAAPFHAWAPDTYEGAPSFVSFFFAVVPKIALLVVFSRILFVCFYSWLFAWSHLLLLVSLFSVFIGALGALAQKKIKRFFVFSSISHVGFIFLAFSNGSFFGLSSAFFYLVIYLFIVFSIWSFFLFF
;
A
#
# COMPACT_ATOMS: atom_id res chain seq x y z
N MET A 1 31.10 -11.57 -6.84
CA MET A 1 30.71 -10.33 -6.14
C MET A 1 30.41 -9.13 -7.06
N LEU A 2 31.25 -8.80 -8.06
CA LEU A 2 31.00 -7.68 -8.97
C LEU A 2 29.78 -7.88 -9.90
N PHE A 3 29.53 -9.12 -10.36
CA PHE A 3 28.36 -9.43 -11.19
C PHE A 3 27.03 -9.36 -10.41
N SER A 4 27.03 -9.70 -9.12
CA SER A 4 25.83 -9.59 -8.29
C SER A 4 25.46 -8.11 -8.05
N PHE A 5 26.44 -7.24 -7.86
CA PHE A 5 26.20 -5.81 -7.64
C PHE A 5 25.58 -5.12 -8.87
N SER A 6 26.02 -5.47 -10.08
CA SER A 6 25.44 -4.91 -11.31
C SER A 6 24.00 -5.38 -11.56
N THR A 7 23.68 -6.65 -11.27
CA THR A 7 22.32 -7.17 -11.41
C THR A 7 21.38 -6.60 -10.34
N ASP A 8 21.86 -6.46 -9.09
CA ASP A 8 21.12 -5.85 -7.99
C ASP A 8 20.74 -4.40 -8.32
N PHE A 9 21.70 -3.66 -8.87
CA PHE A 9 21.48 -2.26 -9.27
C PHE A 9 20.47 -2.13 -10.42
N LEU A 10 20.54 -3.00 -11.42
CA LEU A 10 19.62 -3.00 -12.55
C LEU A 10 18.18 -3.33 -12.11
N CYS A 11 18.00 -4.30 -11.23
CA CYS A 11 16.67 -4.66 -10.71
C CYS A 11 16.04 -3.56 -9.87
N PHE A 12 16.86 -2.77 -9.18
CA PHE A 12 16.43 -1.70 -8.28
C PHE A 12 16.43 -0.30 -8.95
N LEU A 13 16.82 -0.22 -10.22
CA LEU A 13 16.98 1.04 -10.94
C LEU A 13 15.69 1.90 -11.00
N PRO A 14 14.49 1.35 -11.22
CA PRO A 14 13.27 2.15 -11.22
C PRO A 14 13.00 2.84 -9.87
N GLU A 15 13.21 2.13 -8.76
CA GLU A 15 13.02 2.66 -7.40
C GLU A 15 14.08 3.71 -7.07
N LEU A 16 15.34 3.47 -7.45
CA LEU A 16 16.41 4.45 -7.28
C LEU A 16 16.12 5.74 -8.05
N PHE A 17 15.69 5.61 -9.31
CA PHE A 17 15.34 6.77 -10.13
C PHE A 17 14.20 7.57 -9.47
N PHE A 18 13.15 6.88 -9.03
CA PHE A 18 12.01 7.50 -8.39
C PHE A 18 12.36 8.12 -7.03
N GLY A 19 13.17 7.43 -6.21
CA GLY A 19 13.66 7.92 -4.93
C GLY A 19 14.57 9.14 -5.07
N PHE A 20 15.51 9.11 -6.02
CA PHE A 20 16.37 10.25 -6.31
C PHE A 20 15.56 11.47 -6.72
N PHE A 21 14.58 11.30 -7.61
CA PHE A 21 13.70 12.38 -8.00
C PHE A 21 12.92 12.96 -6.83
N SER A 22 12.36 12.14 -5.93
CA SER A 22 11.60 12.63 -4.78
C SER A 22 12.48 13.47 -3.84
N CYS A 23 13.73 13.09 -3.64
CA CYS A 23 14.72 13.87 -2.89
C CYS A 23 15.06 15.20 -3.60
N VAL A 24 15.40 15.15 -4.90
CA VAL A 24 15.72 16.33 -5.68
C VAL A 24 14.54 17.30 -5.73
N SER A 25 13.32 16.83 -5.91
CA SER A 25 12.13 17.67 -5.92
C SER A 25 11.93 18.37 -4.58
N LEU A 26 12.16 17.69 -3.45
CA LEU A 26 12.07 18.26 -2.13
C LEU A 26 13.08 19.42 -1.94
N PHE A 27 14.34 19.22 -2.35
CA PHE A 27 15.36 20.26 -2.29
C PHE A 27 15.01 21.43 -3.22
N PHE A 28 14.68 21.15 -4.48
CA PHE A 28 14.33 22.18 -5.45
C PHE A 28 13.22 23.08 -4.95
N TYR A 29 12.11 22.50 -4.50
CA TYR A 29 10.96 23.27 -4.04
C TYR A 29 11.24 24.03 -2.73
N SER A 30 12.06 23.48 -1.81
CA SER A 30 12.42 24.18 -0.58
C SER A 30 13.22 25.46 -0.86
N PHE A 31 14.11 25.45 -1.83
CA PHE A 31 14.86 26.64 -2.27
C PHE A 31 13.94 27.71 -2.87
N PHE A 32 13.01 27.31 -3.72
CA PHE A 32 12.10 28.26 -4.38
C PHE A 32 11.00 28.80 -3.47
N SER A 33 10.59 28.05 -2.46
CA SER A 33 9.60 28.49 -1.47
C SER A 33 10.14 29.52 -0.47
N GLY A 34 11.44 29.46 -0.18
CA GLY A 34 12.09 30.38 0.77
C GLY A 34 12.25 31.82 0.30
N ALA A 35 12.08 32.10 -0.98
CA ALA A 35 12.15 33.44 -1.55
C ALA A 35 10.85 34.23 -1.23
N LYS A 36 10.78 34.80 -0.02
CA LYS A 36 9.69 35.67 0.44
C LYS A 36 9.39 36.82 -0.55
N GLN A 37 8.11 37.04 -0.80
CA GLN A 37 7.54 38.29 -1.32
C GLN A 37 7.43 38.49 -2.85
N ARG A 38 6.62 37.74 -3.53
CA ARG A 38 5.76 38.18 -4.68
C ARG A 38 4.86 37.01 -5.07
N PHE A 39 3.82 36.68 -4.25
CA PHE A 39 3.59 35.29 -3.90
C PHE A 39 2.41 34.57 -4.60
N ILE A 40 1.41 35.23 -5.09
CA ILE A 40 0.23 34.52 -5.60
C ILE A 40 0.49 33.90 -6.98
N GLN A 41 1.16 34.62 -7.88
CA GLN A 41 1.47 34.08 -9.21
C GLN A 41 2.56 32.98 -9.19
N LYS A 42 3.59 33.10 -8.33
CA LYS A 42 4.66 32.10 -8.21
C LYS A 42 4.16 30.75 -7.66
N THR A 43 3.19 30.76 -6.75
CA THR A 43 2.65 29.49 -6.19
C THR A 43 1.87 28.69 -7.22
N PHE A 44 1.16 29.32 -8.13
CA PHE A 44 0.47 28.61 -9.22
C PHE A 44 1.46 28.00 -10.20
N VAL A 45 2.51 28.70 -10.57
CA VAL A 45 3.53 28.19 -11.49
C VAL A 45 4.30 27.03 -10.86
N LEU A 46 4.66 27.11 -9.58
CA LEU A 46 5.33 26.01 -8.86
C LEU A 46 4.45 24.78 -8.75
N ARG A 47 3.15 24.93 -8.54
CA ARG A 47 2.19 23.82 -8.54
C ARG A 47 2.18 23.11 -9.88
N ASP A 48 2.04 23.85 -10.98
CA ASP A 48 1.94 23.27 -12.32
C ASP A 48 3.25 22.58 -12.71
N ILE A 49 4.39 23.18 -12.40
CA ILE A 49 5.71 22.56 -12.60
C ILE A 49 5.79 21.25 -11.79
N SER A 50 5.40 21.29 -10.51
CA SER A 50 5.47 20.08 -9.66
C SER A 50 4.56 18.97 -10.16
N PHE A 51 3.36 19.30 -10.63
CA PHE A 51 2.44 18.33 -11.23
C PHE A 51 3.05 17.67 -12.47
N TRP A 52 3.50 18.47 -13.45
CA TRP A 52 4.06 17.92 -14.68
C TRP A 52 5.34 17.13 -14.46
N LEU A 53 6.23 17.58 -13.57
CA LEU A 53 7.44 16.85 -13.22
C LEU A 53 7.12 15.50 -12.56
N THR A 54 6.21 15.45 -11.59
CA THR A 54 5.83 14.17 -10.97
C THR A 54 5.19 13.23 -11.98
N LEU A 55 4.37 13.71 -12.90
CA LEU A 55 3.76 12.92 -13.95
C LEU A 55 4.81 12.33 -14.89
N GLN A 56 5.77 13.15 -15.34
CA GLN A 56 6.87 12.69 -16.21
C GLN A 56 7.69 11.60 -15.53
N VAL A 57 8.04 11.79 -14.27
CA VAL A 57 8.84 10.81 -13.53
C VAL A 57 8.07 9.50 -13.32
N LEU A 58 6.79 9.55 -12.99
CA LEU A 58 5.95 8.35 -12.92
C LEU A 58 5.89 7.61 -14.25
N PHE A 59 5.81 8.32 -15.36
CA PHE A 59 5.82 7.72 -16.69
C PHE A 59 7.17 7.08 -17.02
N PHE A 60 8.29 7.78 -16.75
CA PHE A 60 9.63 7.24 -16.97
C PHE A 60 9.92 6.03 -16.07
N THR A 61 9.47 6.03 -14.81
CA THR A 61 9.62 4.86 -13.94
C THR A 61 8.87 3.65 -14.47
N LEU A 62 7.68 3.84 -15.03
CA LEU A 62 6.93 2.77 -15.67
C LEU A 62 7.66 2.23 -16.91
N LEU A 63 8.24 3.08 -17.75
CA LEU A 63 9.06 2.66 -18.88
C LEU A 63 10.30 1.88 -18.44
N LEU A 64 10.98 2.33 -17.40
CA LEU A 64 12.14 1.62 -16.82
C LEU A 64 11.74 0.23 -16.29
N LEU A 65 10.57 0.11 -15.68
CA LEU A 65 10.04 -1.18 -15.22
C LEU A 65 9.77 -2.13 -16.38
N LEU A 66 9.14 -1.64 -17.45
CA LEU A 66 8.83 -2.46 -18.64
C LEU A 66 10.10 -2.96 -19.36
N ASN A 67 11.20 -2.21 -19.28
CA ASN A 67 12.48 -2.60 -19.87
C ASN A 67 13.32 -3.53 -18.97
N ASN A 68 12.89 -3.79 -17.72
CA ASN A 68 13.59 -4.70 -16.82
C ASN A 68 13.25 -6.16 -17.15
N PRO A 69 14.25 -7.04 -17.32
CA PRO A 69 13.99 -8.46 -17.55
C PRO A 69 13.34 -9.06 -16.30
N ALA A 70 12.20 -9.73 -16.48
CA ALA A 70 11.49 -10.45 -15.42
C ALA A 70 12.24 -11.73 -15.04
N SER A 71 13.37 -11.62 -14.34
CA SER A 71 14.14 -12.75 -13.80
C SER A 71 13.92 -12.81 -12.29
N TYR A 72 13.77 -14.03 -11.76
CA TYR A 72 13.75 -14.23 -10.31
C TYR A 72 15.13 -13.93 -9.73
N THR A 73 15.24 -12.82 -9.03
CA THR A 73 16.48 -12.42 -8.35
C THR A 73 16.18 -11.90 -6.96
N THR A 74 16.98 -12.36 -6.00
CA THR A 74 17.01 -11.75 -4.66
C THR A 74 18.21 -10.82 -4.59
N PHE A 75 18.03 -9.63 -4.05
CA PHE A 75 19.08 -8.62 -3.97
C PHE A 75 19.11 -7.99 -2.57
N PHE A 76 20.16 -7.22 -2.29
CA PHE A 76 20.45 -6.67 -0.96
C PHE A 76 20.40 -7.74 0.15
N PHE A 77 21.25 -8.78 0.01
CA PHE A 77 21.33 -9.91 0.95
C PHE A 77 20.00 -10.63 1.16
N GLY A 78 19.15 -10.68 0.14
CA GLY A 78 17.84 -11.35 0.18
C GLY A 78 16.73 -10.57 0.86
N SER A 79 16.96 -9.30 1.26
CA SER A 79 15.91 -8.46 1.87
C SER A 79 14.82 -8.05 0.88
N LEU A 80 15.18 -7.96 -0.40
CA LEU A 80 14.26 -7.64 -1.47
C LEU A 80 14.31 -8.73 -2.54
N SER A 81 13.19 -8.99 -3.21
CA SER A 81 13.08 -9.96 -4.30
C SER A 81 12.34 -9.36 -5.50
N PHE A 82 12.85 -9.69 -6.68
CA PHE A 82 12.22 -9.36 -7.94
C PHE A 82 11.61 -10.63 -8.54
N ASP A 83 10.32 -10.83 -8.35
CA ASP A 83 9.56 -11.99 -8.78
C ASP A 83 8.54 -11.58 -9.84
N ILE A 84 7.97 -12.55 -10.54
CA ILE A 84 6.87 -12.33 -11.49
C ILE A 84 5.71 -11.57 -10.82
N VAL A 85 5.33 -11.92 -9.60
CA VAL A 85 4.24 -11.27 -8.85
C VAL A 85 4.59 -9.83 -8.51
N SER A 86 5.84 -9.55 -8.08
CA SER A 86 6.31 -8.18 -7.83
C SER A 86 6.35 -7.35 -9.09
N PHE A 87 6.77 -7.93 -10.22
CA PHE A 87 6.84 -7.27 -11.52
C PHE A 87 5.46 -6.80 -12.00
N TYR A 88 4.51 -7.74 -12.12
CA TYR A 88 3.14 -7.39 -12.53
C TYR A 88 2.43 -6.51 -11.50
N GLY A 89 2.69 -6.74 -10.20
CA GLY A 89 2.18 -5.89 -9.13
C GLY A 89 2.63 -4.44 -9.25
N LYS A 90 3.90 -4.18 -9.60
CA LYS A 90 4.43 -2.83 -9.83
C LYS A 90 3.87 -2.19 -11.09
N ILE A 91 3.79 -2.93 -12.19
CA ILE A 91 3.20 -2.39 -13.43
C ILE A 91 1.78 -1.92 -13.16
N LEU A 92 0.99 -2.76 -12.52
CA LEU A 92 -0.39 -2.45 -12.17
C LEU A 92 -0.47 -1.25 -11.20
N LEU A 93 0.43 -1.20 -10.22
CA LEU A 93 0.54 -0.11 -9.26
C LEU A 93 0.84 1.23 -9.98
N PHE A 94 1.90 1.31 -10.79
CA PHE A 94 2.25 2.54 -11.51
C PHE A 94 1.20 2.94 -12.54
N PHE A 95 0.58 1.99 -13.20
CA PHE A 95 -0.53 2.27 -14.13
C PHE A 95 -1.67 2.98 -13.41
N PHE A 96 -2.15 2.45 -12.28
CA PHE A 96 -3.22 3.10 -11.52
C PHE A 96 -2.79 4.40 -10.86
N ILE A 97 -1.54 4.54 -10.39
CA ILE A 97 -1.01 5.81 -9.89
C ILE A 97 -1.08 6.88 -10.97
N LEU A 98 -0.62 6.59 -12.20
CA LEU A 98 -0.68 7.52 -13.33
C LEU A 98 -2.12 7.91 -13.66
N CYS A 99 -3.02 6.94 -13.76
CA CYS A 99 -4.43 7.19 -14.05
C CYS A 99 -5.10 8.07 -12.97
N VAL A 100 -4.89 7.77 -11.69
CA VAL A 100 -5.41 8.57 -10.57
C VAL A 100 -4.84 9.99 -10.61
N PHE A 101 -3.56 10.13 -10.90
CA PHE A 101 -2.88 11.41 -10.90
C PHE A 101 -3.36 12.31 -12.06
N ILE A 102 -3.54 11.75 -13.28
CA ILE A 102 -4.06 12.48 -14.44
C ILE A 102 -5.49 12.99 -14.16
N ILE A 103 -6.37 12.14 -13.64
CA ILE A 103 -7.74 12.55 -13.29
C ILE A 103 -7.72 13.60 -12.17
N GLY A 104 -6.78 13.50 -11.24
CA GLY A 104 -6.61 14.47 -10.14
C GLY A 104 -6.31 15.89 -10.59
N GLN A 105 -5.81 16.10 -11.81
CA GLN A 105 -5.46 17.42 -12.33
C GLN A 105 -6.62 18.41 -12.22
N THR A 106 -7.81 18.01 -12.65
CA THR A 106 -9.02 18.85 -12.59
C THR A 106 -9.40 19.23 -11.17
N TYR A 107 -9.29 18.27 -10.25
CA TYR A 107 -9.53 18.50 -8.82
C TYR A 107 -8.58 19.54 -8.22
N PHE A 108 -7.28 19.48 -8.55
CA PHE A 108 -6.29 20.44 -8.05
C PHE A 108 -6.58 21.86 -8.52
N TYR A 109 -7.04 22.03 -9.77
CA TYR A 109 -7.44 23.33 -10.29
C TYR A 109 -8.69 23.87 -9.57
N ILE A 110 -9.74 23.05 -9.43
CA ILE A 110 -11.03 23.48 -8.83
C ILE A 110 -10.84 23.81 -7.35
N LYS A 111 -10.12 22.99 -6.60
CA LYS A 111 -9.92 23.18 -5.14
C LYS A 111 -8.73 24.09 -4.80
N ARG A 112 -8.05 24.63 -5.80
CA ARG A 112 -6.90 25.56 -5.65
C ARG A 112 -5.85 25.05 -4.67
N ILE A 113 -5.50 23.76 -4.76
CA ILE A 113 -4.40 23.19 -3.97
C ILE A 113 -3.09 23.69 -4.58
N ASN A 114 -2.49 24.71 -3.99
CA ASN A 114 -1.35 25.43 -4.54
C ASN A 114 -0.01 25.04 -3.87
N SER A 115 0.00 24.04 -3.02
CA SER A 115 1.17 23.63 -2.27
C SER A 115 1.92 22.50 -3.00
N PHE A 116 3.19 22.70 -3.23
CA PHE A 116 4.10 21.71 -3.81
C PHE A 116 4.33 20.53 -2.86
N GLU A 117 4.23 20.75 -1.55
CA GLU A 117 4.39 19.73 -0.50
C GLU A 117 3.47 18.53 -0.71
N PHE A 118 2.29 18.78 -1.28
CA PHE A 118 1.35 17.72 -1.61
C PHE A 118 1.95 16.71 -2.59
N PHE A 119 2.60 17.18 -3.65
CA PHE A 119 3.19 16.32 -4.69
C PHE A 119 4.43 15.59 -4.18
N VAL A 120 5.20 16.21 -3.29
CA VAL A 120 6.36 15.56 -2.65
C VAL A 120 5.89 14.42 -1.73
N LEU A 121 4.90 14.67 -0.86
CA LEU A 121 4.32 13.63 -0.01
C LEU A 121 3.71 12.49 -0.84
N PHE A 122 3.04 12.83 -1.94
CA PHE A 122 2.49 11.86 -2.87
C PHE A 122 3.59 10.99 -3.49
N SER A 123 4.67 11.58 -3.98
CA SER A 123 5.79 10.83 -4.59
C SER A 123 6.48 9.91 -3.56
N ILE A 124 6.74 10.38 -2.34
CA ILE A 124 7.33 9.56 -1.28
C ILE A 124 6.41 8.39 -0.90
N SER A 125 5.10 8.63 -0.84
CA SER A 125 4.15 7.55 -0.57
C SER A 125 4.13 6.47 -1.68
N CYS A 126 4.23 6.88 -2.94
CA CYS A 126 4.33 5.96 -4.07
C CYS A 126 5.62 5.13 -4.02
N LEU A 127 6.74 5.74 -3.61
CA LEU A 127 8.01 5.02 -3.38
C LEU A 127 7.85 3.94 -2.31
N GLY A 128 7.21 4.28 -1.18
CA GLY A 128 6.92 3.29 -0.14
C GLY A 128 6.10 2.11 -0.65
N LEU A 129 5.08 2.36 -1.47
CA LEU A 129 4.27 1.31 -2.09
C LEU A 129 5.07 0.42 -3.05
N CYS A 130 6.01 0.99 -3.81
CA CYS A 130 6.90 0.22 -4.69
C CYS A 130 7.83 -0.68 -3.88
N LEU A 131 8.48 -0.15 -2.86
CA LEU A 131 9.37 -0.91 -1.99
C LEU A 131 8.62 -2.06 -1.29
N MET A 132 7.37 -1.82 -0.87
CA MET A 132 6.52 -2.86 -0.30
C MET A 132 6.38 -4.06 -1.23
N THR A 133 6.12 -3.86 -2.52
CA THR A 133 5.88 -4.97 -3.46
C THR A 133 7.08 -5.91 -3.63
N GLN A 134 8.28 -5.43 -3.35
CA GLN A 134 9.53 -6.21 -3.43
C GLN A 134 9.98 -6.78 -2.10
N ALA A 135 9.37 -6.39 -0.99
CA ALA A 135 9.81 -6.83 0.33
C ALA A 135 9.81 -8.35 0.45
N ASN A 136 10.95 -8.91 0.86
CA ASN A 136 11.17 -10.34 1.10
C ASN A 136 11.51 -10.63 2.56
N ASP A 137 11.53 -9.59 3.39
CA ASP A 137 11.76 -9.65 4.83
C ASP A 137 10.63 -8.94 5.58
N PHE A 138 10.32 -9.38 6.80
CA PHE A 138 9.37 -8.69 7.67
C PHE A 138 9.80 -7.27 7.99
N LEU A 139 11.10 -7.02 8.13
CA LEU A 139 11.64 -5.72 8.50
C LEU A 139 11.64 -4.76 7.31
N SER A 140 12.04 -5.21 6.11
CA SER A 140 11.99 -4.42 4.88
C SER A 140 10.56 -4.01 4.53
N PHE A 141 9.60 -4.92 4.72
CA PHE A 141 8.17 -4.60 4.57
C PHE A 141 7.71 -3.54 5.58
N TYR A 142 8.10 -3.67 6.85
CA TYR A 142 7.72 -2.71 7.88
C TYR A 142 8.21 -1.29 7.56
N VAL A 143 9.48 -1.16 7.18
CA VAL A 143 10.07 0.16 6.82
C VAL A 143 9.33 0.78 5.63
N ALA A 144 9.05 0.00 4.59
CA ALA A 144 8.29 0.46 3.42
C ALA A 144 6.84 0.86 3.78
N LEU A 145 6.20 0.09 4.67
CA LEU A 145 4.86 0.36 5.19
C LEU A 145 4.82 1.67 6.00
N GLU A 146 5.82 1.93 6.86
CA GLU A 146 5.88 3.17 7.63
C GLU A 146 6.18 4.38 6.74
N LEU A 147 7.07 4.24 5.75
CA LEU A 147 7.34 5.31 4.77
C LEU A 147 6.04 5.75 4.08
N GLN A 148 5.23 4.79 3.62
CA GLN A 148 3.93 5.07 3.00
C GLN A 148 2.94 5.66 4.00
N SER A 149 2.82 5.07 5.21
CA SER A 149 1.76 5.41 6.16
C SER A 149 1.94 6.82 6.73
N LEU A 150 3.16 7.25 7.05
CA LEU A 150 3.44 8.61 7.51
C LEU A 150 3.03 9.67 6.47
N CYS A 151 3.32 9.42 5.19
CA CYS A 151 2.86 10.29 4.11
C CYS A 151 1.33 10.32 4.02
N PHE A 152 0.67 9.18 4.20
CA PHE A 152 -0.79 9.09 4.15
C PHE A 152 -1.47 9.83 5.30
N TYR A 153 -0.91 9.80 6.50
CA TYR A 153 -1.43 10.58 7.64
C TYR A 153 -1.37 12.08 7.34
N ALA A 154 -0.24 12.56 6.78
CA ALA A 154 -0.09 13.95 6.38
C ALA A 154 -1.02 14.33 5.21
N LEU A 155 -1.19 13.47 4.21
CA LEU A 155 -2.10 13.72 3.09
C LEU A 155 -3.58 13.73 3.53
N ALA A 156 -3.99 12.88 4.49
CA ALA A 156 -5.34 12.87 5.01
C ALA A 156 -5.68 14.19 5.75
N SER A 157 -4.74 14.73 6.52
CA SER A 157 -4.89 15.99 7.26
C SER A 157 -4.51 17.23 6.45
N PHE A 158 -4.32 17.13 5.14
CA PHE A 158 -3.71 18.17 4.33
C PHE A 158 -4.48 19.50 4.32
N LYS A 159 -5.82 19.46 4.43
CA LYS A 159 -6.66 20.67 4.53
C LYS A 159 -6.70 21.15 5.97
N ARG A 160 -5.75 22.00 6.37
CA ARG A 160 -5.62 22.53 7.74
C ARG A 160 -6.84 23.32 8.23
N ASP A 161 -7.54 23.99 7.31
CA ASP A 161 -8.70 24.84 7.64
C ASP A 161 -9.98 24.05 7.92
N SER A 162 -10.00 22.74 7.64
CA SER A 162 -11.16 21.88 7.87
C SER A 162 -10.96 21.00 9.10
N ALA A 163 -11.75 21.19 10.14
CA ALA A 163 -11.72 20.34 11.34
C ALA A 163 -11.90 18.85 11.00
N PHE A 164 -12.77 18.54 10.05
CA PHE A 164 -13.00 17.17 9.58
C PHE A 164 -11.74 16.50 8.99
N SER A 165 -10.92 17.25 8.23
CA SER A 165 -9.69 16.72 7.65
C SER A 165 -8.63 16.47 8.73
N VAL A 166 -8.51 17.39 9.68
CA VAL A 166 -7.56 17.25 10.80
C VAL A 166 -7.96 16.08 11.70
N GLU A 167 -9.23 15.95 12.03
CA GLU A 167 -9.76 14.82 12.80
C GLU A 167 -9.54 13.49 12.09
N ALA A 168 -9.80 13.41 10.78
CA ALA A 168 -9.54 12.23 9.97
C ALA A 168 -8.06 11.82 9.99
N GLY A 169 -7.15 12.78 9.84
CA GLY A 169 -5.71 12.53 9.91
C GLY A 169 -5.26 12.03 11.29
N LEU A 170 -5.76 12.63 12.37
CA LEU A 170 -5.45 12.21 13.75
C LEU A 170 -5.97 10.80 14.04
N LYS A 171 -7.23 10.49 13.68
CA LYS A 171 -7.78 9.12 13.82
C LYS A 171 -6.95 8.10 13.06
N TYR A 172 -6.57 8.43 11.82
CA TYR A 172 -5.75 7.55 10.99
C TYR A 172 -4.36 7.33 11.59
N PHE A 173 -3.72 8.38 12.09
CA PHE A 173 -2.40 8.30 12.72
C PHE A 173 -2.45 7.42 13.98
N VAL A 174 -3.36 7.68 14.92
CA VAL A 174 -3.41 6.94 16.19
C VAL A 174 -3.70 5.46 15.96
N LEU A 175 -4.75 5.16 15.19
CA LEU A 175 -5.13 3.77 14.93
C LEU A 175 -4.12 3.06 14.01
N GLY A 176 -3.53 3.80 13.08
CA GLY A 176 -2.46 3.30 12.21
C GLY A 176 -1.19 2.94 12.98
N ALA A 177 -0.77 3.78 13.94
CA ALA A 177 0.38 3.51 14.80
C ALA A 177 0.17 2.29 15.70
N ILE A 178 -1.05 2.11 16.23
CA ILE A 178 -1.38 0.89 16.99
C ILE A 178 -1.25 -0.35 16.10
N SER A 179 -1.75 -0.29 14.86
CA SER A 179 -1.68 -1.44 13.94
C SER A 179 -0.26 -1.82 13.55
N SER A 180 0.61 -0.83 13.35
CA SER A 180 2.02 -1.07 13.04
C SER A 180 2.80 -1.58 14.27
N GLY A 181 2.42 -1.14 15.48
CA GLY A 181 2.93 -1.70 16.72
C GLY A 181 2.56 -3.17 16.92
N ILE A 182 1.30 -3.54 16.63
CA ILE A 182 0.83 -4.94 16.66
C ILE A 182 1.61 -5.79 15.65
N TYR A 183 1.80 -5.28 14.43
CA TYR A 183 2.60 -5.95 13.42
C TYR A 183 4.04 -6.19 13.87
N LEU A 184 4.73 -5.16 14.40
CA LEU A 184 6.10 -5.28 14.90
C LEU A 184 6.20 -6.26 16.06
N PHE A 185 5.24 -6.24 16.98
CA PHE A 185 5.21 -7.20 18.07
C PHE A 185 5.10 -8.64 17.52
N GLY A 186 4.25 -8.87 16.53
CA GLY A 186 4.19 -10.14 15.81
C GLY A 186 5.53 -10.55 15.19
N CYS A 187 6.20 -9.62 14.50
CA CYS A 187 7.52 -9.85 13.92
C CYS A 187 8.58 -10.20 14.97
N SER A 188 8.56 -9.55 16.14
CA SER A 188 9.52 -9.83 17.23
C SER A 188 9.35 -11.25 17.79
N LEU A 189 8.11 -11.72 17.94
CA LEU A 189 7.83 -13.10 18.36
C LEU A 189 8.29 -14.13 17.32
N LEU A 190 8.05 -13.85 16.04
CA LEU A 190 8.52 -14.68 14.95
C LEU A 190 10.04 -14.72 14.89
N TYR A 191 10.71 -13.57 15.01
CA TYR A 191 12.17 -13.50 15.06
C TYR A 191 12.73 -14.30 16.24
N GLY A 192 12.09 -14.24 17.42
CA GLY A 192 12.49 -15.03 18.58
C GLY A 192 12.40 -16.54 18.37
N THR A 193 11.58 -17.02 17.42
CA THR A 193 11.44 -18.44 17.11
C THR A 193 12.40 -18.96 16.04
N VAL A 194 12.70 -18.14 15.03
CA VAL A 194 13.48 -18.55 13.85
C VAL A 194 14.88 -17.95 13.79
N GLY A 195 15.07 -16.77 14.42
CA GLY A 195 16.35 -16.05 14.46
C GLY A 195 16.66 -15.22 13.21
N THR A 196 15.75 -15.16 12.24
CA THR A 196 15.90 -14.37 11.00
C THR A 196 14.61 -13.64 10.68
N THR A 197 14.64 -12.69 9.74
CA THR A 197 13.44 -11.96 9.27
C THR A 197 13.03 -12.33 7.85
N ASN A 198 13.84 -13.14 7.15
CA ASN A 198 13.68 -13.46 5.74
C ASN A 198 12.59 -14.51 5.51
N PHE A 199 11.68 -14.26 4.56
CA PHE A 199 10.54 -15.13 4.26
C PHE A 199 10.93 -16.52 3.79
N SER A 200 12.01 -16.65 3.00
CA SER A 200 12.47 -17.96 2.50
C SER A 200 13.02 -18.84 3.62
N VAL A 201 13.70 -18.25 4.60
CA VAL A 201 14.21 -19.00 5.76
C VAL A 201 13.06 -19.48 6.64
N PHE A 202 12.01 -18.66 6.80
CA PHE A 202 10.79 -19.07 7.51
C PHE A 202 10.14 -20.28 6.86
N SER A 203 10.02 -20.29 5.52
CA SER A 203 9.44 -21.42 4.81
C SER A 203 10.19 -22.73 5.04
N LEU A 204 11.52 -22.67 5.04
CA LEU A 204 12.39 -23.83 5.31
C LEU A 204 12.28 -24.29 6.78
N PHE A 205 12.26 -23.36 7.72
CA PHE A 205 12.15 -23.68 9.14
C PHE A 205 10.83 -24.42 9.44
N PHE A 206 9.71 -23.89 8.96
CA PHE A 206 8.41 -24.50 9.22
C PHE A 206 8.11 -25.73 8.38
N SER A 207 8.75 -25.94 7.23
CA SER A 207 8.63 -27.17 6.47
C SER A 207 9.38 -28.33 7.12
N ASN A 208 10.55 -28.07 7.72
CA ASN A 208 11.40 -29.10 8.34
C ASN A 208 10.92 -29.51 9.73
N ASN A 209 10.22 -28.63 10.45
CA ASN A 209 9.78 -28.87 11.83
C ASN A 209 8.36 -29.52 11.92
N PHE A 210 7.89 -30.15 10.86
CA PHE A 210 6.59 -30.85 10.84
C PHE A 210 6.46 -31.98 11.88
N VAL A 211 7.57 -32.45 12.45
CA VAL A 211 7.61 -33.56 13.45
C VAL A 211 7.72 -33.04 14.91
N GLY A 212 7.97 -31.75 15.09
CA GLY A 212 8.05 -31.10 16.41
C GLY A 212 6.87 -30.17 16.70
N THR A 213 6.54 -30.02 17.95
CA THR A 213 5.51 -29.05 18.39
C THR A 213 5.86 -27.66 17.92
N ILE A 214 5.00 -27.07 17.10
CA ILE A 214 5.11 -25.65 16.65
C ILE A 214 5.21 -24.80 17.92
N PRO A 215 6.23 -23.95 18.09
CA PRO A 215 6.34 -23.10 19.26
C PRO A 215 5.12 -22.17 19.30
N LEU A 216 4.40 -22.18 20.41
CA LEU A 216 3.20 -21.36 20.63
C LEU A 216 3.48 -19.88 20.30
N SER A 217 4.68 -19.39 20.63
CA SER A 217 5.14 -18.03 20.34
C SER A 217 5.15 -17.72 18.84
N GLY A 218 5.52 -18.69 17.99
CA GLY A 218 5.48 -18.53 16.53
C GLY A 218 4.05 -18.39 15.99
N PHE A 219 3.13 -19.20 16.51
CA PHE A 219 1.71 -19.11 16.13
C PHE A 219 1.08 -17.79 16.55
N VAL A 220 1.35 -17.33 17.77
CA VAL A 220 0.89 -16.03 18.27
C VAL A 220 1.50 -14.90 17.45
N GLY A 221 2.79 -14.97 17.12
CA GLY A 221 3.47 -13.98 16.27
C GLY A 221 2.84 -13.87 14.88
N PHE A 222 2.56 -15.01 14.26
CA PHE A 222 1.85 -15.08 12.98
C PHE A 222 0.46 -14.41 13.05
N PHE A 223 -0.30 -14.68 14.10
CA PHE A 223 -1.63 -14.08 14.30
C PHE A 223 -1.54 -12.54 14.36
N PHE A 224 -0.59 -11.99 15.12
CA PHE A 224 -0.41 -10.54 15.21
C PHE A 224 0.02 -9.91 13.89
N VAL A 225 0.88 -10.55 13.11
CA VAL A 225 1.27 -10.10 11.77
C VAL A 225 0.04 -10.00 10.86
N ILE A 226 -0.81 -11.03 10.82
CA ILE A 226 -2.02 -11.03 9.99
C ILE A 226 -3.03 -9.98 10.45
N VAL A 227 -3.20 -9.77 11.75
CA VAL A 227 -4.07 -8.71 12.28
C VAL A 227 -3.59 -7.33 11.80
N GLY A 228 -2.29 -7.07 11.76
CA GLY A 228 -1.71 -5.86 11.18
C GLY A 228 -2.11 -5.65 9.71
N PHE A 229 -2.10 -6.73 8.90
CA PHE A 229 -2.57 -6.68 7.51
C PHE A 229 -4.08 -6.45 7.41
N PHE A 230 -4.90 -7.09 8.23
CA PHE A 230 -6.34 -6.88 8.23
C PHE A 230 -6.71 -5.44 8.51
N PHE A 231 -5.99 -4.79 9.43
CA PHE A 231 -6.17 -3.38 9.69
C PHE A 231 -5.84 -2.54 8.45
N LYS A 232 -4.69 -2.73 7.84
CA LYS A 232 -4.25 -1.94 6.67
C LYS A 232 -5.11 -2.21 5.42
N LEU A 233 -5.63 -3.43 5.24
CA LEU A 233 -6.55 -3.79 4.16
C LEU A 233 -8.01 -3.43 4.43
N THR A 234 -8.31 -2.84 5.59
CA THR A 234 -9.67 -2.48 6.00
C THR A 234 -10.62 -3.67 6.12
N ALA A 235 -10.11 -4.83 6.52
CA ALA A 235 -10.94 -6.03 6.71
C ALA A 235 -11.70 -5.98 8.04
N ALA A 236 -12.92 -6.47 8.06
CA ALA A 236 -13.67 -6.56 9.31
C ALA A 236 -13.13 -7.72 10.19
N PRO A 237 -12.99 -7.51 11.52
CA PRO A 237 -13.52 -6.41 12.35
C PRO A 237 -12.64 -5.14 12.41
N PHE A 238 -11.45 -5.11 11.81
CA PHE A 238 -10.46 -4.03 11.94
C PHE A 238 -10.68 -2.85 10.98
N HIS A 239 -11.90 -2.64 10.49
CA HIS A 239 -12.28 -1.65 9.47
C HIS A 239 -12.70 -0.29 10.03
N ALA A 240 -12.91 -0.14 11.34
CA ALA A 240 -13.60 1.00 11.95
C ALA A 240 -12.97 2.38 11.62
N TRP A 241 -11.67 2.42 11.33
CA TRP A 241 -10.95 3.65 10.99
C TRP A 241 -11.29 4.18 9.58
N ALA A 242 -11.62 3.31 8.63
CA ALA A 242 -11.67 3.66 7.22
C ALA A 242 -12.86 4.60 6.86
N PRO A 243 -14.10 4.39 7.34
CA PRO A 243 -15.21 5.27 7.01
C PRO A 243 -14.96 6.72 7.40
N ASP A 244 -14.40 6.97 8.58
CA ASP A 244 -14.15 8.32 9.09
C ASP A 244 -12.99 9.00 8.37
N THR A 245 -11.90 8.25 8.10
CA THR A 245 -10.73 8.80 7.41
C THR A 245 -11.00 9.15 5.96
N TYR A 246 -11.73 8.30 5.22
CA TYR A 246 -12.06 8.59 3.82
C TYR A 246 -13.08 9.71 3.68
N GLU A 247 -13.99 9.86 4.64
CA GLU A 247 -14.93 10.96 4.64
C GLU A 247 -14.23 12.30 4.85
N GLY A 248 -13.36 12.41 5.87
CA GLY A 248 -12.71 13.66 6.23
C GLY A 248 -11.55 14.03 5.32
N ALA A 249 -10.87 13.08 4.71
CA ALA A 249 -9.76 13.34 3.79
C ALA A 249 -10.23 14.07 2.50
N PRO A 250 -9.34 14.85 1.86
CA PRO A 250 -9.59 15.42 0.54
C PRO A 250 -10.01 14.34 -0.46
N SER A 251 -10.96 14.63 -1.37
CA SER A 251 -11.54 13.59 -2.25
C SER A 251 -10.52 12.90 -3.14
N PHE A 252 -9.50 13.62 -3.60
CA PHE A 252 -8.39 13.02 -4.35
C PHE A 252 -7.60 12.01 -3.49
N VAL A 253 -7.32 12.37 -2.23
CA VAL A 253 -6.60 11.50 -1.30
C VAL A 253 -7.42 10.25 -0.99
N SER A 254 -8.73 10.41 -0.77
CA SER A 254 -9.63 9.26 -0.56
C SER A 254 -9.67 8.33 -1.78
N PHE A 255 -9.67 8.88 -2.99
CA PHE A 255 -9.56 8.10 -4.23
C PHE A 255 -8.25 7.32 -4.30
N PHE A 256 -7.13 7.98 -4.02
CA PHE A 256 -5.82 7.34 -4.01
C PHE A 256 -5.75 6.19 -2.99
N PHE A 257 -6.26 6.40 -1.78
CA PHE A 257 -6.31 5.37 -0.74
C PHE A 257 -7.19 4.16 -1.11
N ALA A 258 -8.25 4.39 -1.86
CA ALA A 258 -9.17 3.32 -2.25
C ALA A 258 -8.56 2.36 -3.28
N VAL A 259 -7.68 2.87 -4.17
CA VAL A 259 -7.17 2.12 -5.33
C VAL A 259 -5.77 1.57 -5.07
N VAL A 260 -4.81 2.44 -4.83
CA VAL A 260 -3.39 2.10 -5.00
C VAL A 260 -2.80 1.26 -3.87
N PRO A 261 -3.02 1.56 -2.57
CA PRO A 261 -2.39 0.81 -1.48
C PRO A 261 -2.77 -0.65 -1.43
N LYS A 262 -4.00 -0.97 -1.86
CA LYS A 262 -4.49 -2.34 -1.84
C LYS A 262 -3.71 -3.27 -2.77
N ILE A 263 -3.18 -2.75 -3.87
CA ILE A 263 -2.33 -3.51 -4.79
C ILE A 263 -1.08 -3.99 -4.06
N ALA A 264 -0.31 -3.06 -3.50
CA ALA A 264 0.94 -3.36 -2.83
C ALA A 264 0.75 -4.29 -1.63
N LEU A 265 -0.26 -4.00 -0.79
CA LEU A 265 -0.57 -4.81 0.39
C LEU A 265 -0.97 -6.24 0.03
N LEU A 266 -1.79 -6.44 -1.01
CA LEU A 266 -2.21 -7.78 -1.42
C LEU A 266 -1.09 -8.58 -2.08
N VAL A 267 -0.18 -7.94 -2.80
CA VAL A 267 1.02 -8.58 -3.35
C VAL A 267 1.89 -9.15 -2.22
N VAL A 268 2.20 -8.35 -1.20
CA VAL A 268 3.01 -8.83 -0.07
C VAL A 268 2.25 -9.84 0.78
N PHE A 269 0.96 -9.61 1.00
CA PHE A 269 0.12 -10.55 1.76
C PHE A 269 0.10 -11.94 1.12
N SER A 270 -0.01 -12.01 -0.22
CA SER A 270 0.09 -13.29 -0.93
C SER A 270 1.44 -13.96 -0.73
N ARG A 271 2.55 -13.20 -0.74
CA ARG A 271 3.89 -13.73 -0.50
C ARG A 271 4.04 -14.29 0.92
N ILE A 272 3.56 -13.57 1.92
CA ILE A 272 3.60 -14.02 3.32
C ILE A 272 2.81 -15.32 3.50
N LEU A 273 1.60 -15.42 2.93
CA LEU A 273 0.80 -16.63 3.06
C LEU A 273 1.35 -17.83 2.31
N PHE A 274 1.70 -17.65 1.03
CA PHE A 274 2.05 -18.76 0.15
C PHE A 274 3.54 -19.10 0.15
N VAL A 275 4.43 -18.20 0.54
CA VAL A 275 5.85 -18.50 0.66
C VAL A 275 6.22 -18.75 2.12
N CYS A 276 5.92 -17.80 3.03
CA CYS A 276 6.40 -17.87 4.39
C CYS A 276 5.62 -18.90 5.25
N PHE A 277 4.28 -18.90 5.19
CA PHE A 277 3.41 -19.70 6.05
C PHE A 277 2.59 -20.77 5.32
N TYR A 278 3.07 -21.28 4.21
CA TYR A 278 2.37 -22.34 3.47
C TYR A 278 2.13 -23.59 4.31
N SER A 279 3.09 -23.96 5.17
CA SER A 279 2.97 -25.08 6.09
C SER A 279 1.77 -24.95 7.08
N TRP A 280 1.31 -23.73 7.34
CA TRP A 280 0.17 -23.45 8.23
C TRP A 280 -1.13 -23.18 7.46
N LEU A 281 -1.23 -23.71 6.26
CA LEU A 281 -2.36 -23.50 5.36
C LEU A 281 -3.71 -23.71 6.04
N PHE A 282 -3.84 -24.79 6.81
CA PHE A 282 -5.09 -25.11 7.50
C PHE A 282 -5.50 -24.01 8.51
N ALA A 283 -4.55 -23.47 9.24
CA ALA A 283 -4.82 -22.44 10.24
C ALA A 283 -5.24 -21.11 9.61
N TRP A 284 -4.46 -20.61 8.63
CA TRP A 284 -4.77 -19.31 8.03
C TRP A 284 -5.96 -19.36 7.06
N SER A 285 -6.24 -20.51 6.41
CA SER A 285 -7.40 -20.62 5.54
C SER A 285 -8.71 -20.43 6.29
N HIS A 286 -8.88 -21.06 7.46
CA HIS A 286 -10.05 -20.87 8.30
C HIS A 286 -10.17 -19.45 8.85
N LEU A 287 -9.05 -18.86 9.25
CA LEU A 287 -9.01 -17.47 9.72
C LEU A 287 -9.43 -16.50 8.62
N LEU A 288 -8.92 -16.66 7.40
CA LEU A 288 -9.32 -15.85 6.25
C LEU A 288 -10.78 -16.04 5.87
N LEU A 289 -11.29 -17.27 5.96
CA LEU A 289 -12.70 -17.55 5.72
C LEU A 289 -13.60 -16.81 6.72
N LEU A 290 -13.27 -16.84 8.01
CA LEU A 290 -14.03 -16.10 9.02
C LEU A 290 -14.00 -14.58 8.77
N VAL A 291 -12.82 -14.02 8.52
CA VAL A 291 -12.66 -12.59 8.24
C VAL A 291 -13.35 -12.19 6.94
N SER A 292 -13.35 -13.04 5.93
CA SER A 292 -14.06 -12.80 4.66
C SER A 292 -15.57 -12.71 4.88
N LEU A 293 -16.15 -13.64 5.63
CA LEU A 293 -17.58 -13.62 5.96
C LEU A 293 -17.94 -12.34 6.73
N PHE A 294 -17.19 -11.99 7.77
CA PHE A 294 -17.42 -10.75 8.52
C PHE A 294 -17.32 -9.51 7.64
N SER A 295 -16.31 -9.44 6.75
CA SER A 295 -16.10 -8.27 5.90
C SER A 295 -17.20 -8.13 4.82
N VAL A 296 -17.68 -9.21 4.23
CA VAL A 296 -18.82 -9.18 3.30
C VAL A 296 -20.10 -8.74 4.04
N PHE A 297 -20.37 -9.33 5.21
CA PHE A 297 -21.58 -9.01 5.98
C PHE A 297 -21.59 -7.55 6.45
N ILE A 298 -20.53 -7.13 7.14
CA ILE A 298 -20.43 -5.78 7.69
C ILE A 298 -20.36 -4.76 6.57
N GLY A 299 -19.63 -5.07 5.48
CA GLY A 299 -19.56 -4.21 4.31
C GLY A 299 -20.91 -3.98 3.65
N ALA A 300 -21.69 -5.03 3.43
CA ALA A 300 -23.02 -4.95 2.81
C ALA A 300 -24.03 -4.22 3.71
N LEU A 301 -24.17 -4.64 4.97
CA LEU A 301 -25.12 -4.04 5.91
C LEU A 301 -24.71 -2.59 6.26
N GLY A 302 -23.42 -2.34 6.42
CA GLY A 302 -22.90 -1.00 6.68
C GLY A 302 -23.18 -0.04 5.52
N ALA A 303 -23.07 -0.49 4.27
CA ALA A 303 -23.36 0.32 3.09
C ALA A 303 -24.83 0.76 3.04
N LEU A 304 -25.77 -0.12 3.34
CA LEU A 304 -27.21 0.19 3.34
C LEU A 304 -27.58 1.30 4.31
N ALA A 305 -26.88 1.42 5.42
CA ALA A 305 -27.14 2.43 6.45
C ALA A 305 -26.53 3.80 6.18
N GLN A 306 -25.69 3.95 5.15
CA GLN A 306 -24.94 5.19 4.91
C GLN A 306 -25.75 6.23 4.12
N LYS A 307 -25.72 7.48 4.62
CA LYS A 307 -26.28 8.64 3.92
C LYS A 307 -25.22 9.40 3.10
N LYS A 308 -23.93 9.26 3.44
CA LYS A 308 -22.82 9.98 2.79
C LYS A 308 -22.17 9.08 1.74
N ILE A 309 -22.04 9.58 0.51
CA ILE A 309 -21.52 8.84 -0.64
C ILE A 309 -20.11 8.28 -0.39
N LYS A 310 -19.21 9.06 0.20
CA LYS A 310 -17.85 8.60 0.50
C LYS A 310 -17.85 7.39 1.45
N ARG A 311 -18.65 7.43 2.51
CA ARG A 311 -18.78 6.29 3.45
C ARG A 311 -19.37 5.07 2.76
N PHE A 312 -20.35 5.25 1.90
CA PHE A 312 -20.92 4.17 1.10
C PHE A 312 -19.85 3.47 0.27
N PHE A 313 -18.97 4.22 -0.42
CA PHE A 313 -17.88 3.64 -1.21
C PHE A 313 -16.84 2.91 -0.34
N VAL A 314 -16.62 3.35 0.89
CA VAL A 314 -15.73 2.65 1.81
C VAL A 314 -16.32 1.31 2.23
N PHE A 315 -17.60 1.27 2.63
CA PHE A 315 -18.24 0.01 3.00
C PHE A 315 -18.33 -0.97 1.83
N SER A 316 -18.58 -0.50 0.60
CA SER A 316 -18.49 -1.34 -0.59
C SER A 316 -17.07 -1.88 -0.80
N SER A 317 -16.04 -1.09 -0.53
CA SER A 317 -14.65 -1.55 -0.63
C SER A 317 -14.27 -2.59 0.43
N ILE A 318 -14.89 -2.55 1.63
CA ILE A 318 -14.72 -3.57 2.67
C ILE A 318 -15.31 -4.91 2.21
N SER A 319 -16.50 -4.90 1.61
CA SER A 319 -17.10 -6.13 1.06
C SER A 319 -16.27 -6.74 -0.06
N HIS A 320 -15.70 -5.92 -0.95
CA HIS A 320 -14.81 -6.41 -2.02
C HIS A 320 -13.53 -7.04 -1.47
N VAL A 321 -12.92 -6.48 -0.42
CA VAL A 321 -11.78 -7.11 0.28
C VAL A 321 -12.19 -8.46 0.86
N GLY A 322 -13.42 -8.58 1.37
CA GLY A 322 -13.97 -9.86 1.83
C GLY A 322 -13.99 -10.93 0.75
N PHE A 323 -14.40 -10.60 -0.48
CA PHE A 323 -14.36 -11.54 -1.61
C PHE A 323 -12.93 -11.95 -2.00
N ILE A 324 -11.96 -11.03 -1.92
CA ILE A 324 -10.55 -11.36 -2.16
C ILE A 324 -10.05 -12.36 -1.10
N PHE A 325 -10.39 -12.15 0.17
CA PHE A 325 -9.98 -13.07 1.24
C PHE A 325 -10.67 -14.43 1.15
N LEU A 326 -11.90 -14.47 0.66
CA LEU A 326 -12.57 -15.73 0.38
C LEU A 326 -11.83 -16.52 -0.72
N ALA A 327 -11.35 -15.87 -1.76
CA ALA A 327 -10.52 -16.52 -2.77
C ALA A 327 -9.19 -17.03 -2.20
N PHE A 328 -8.50 -16.24 -1.35
CA PHE A 328 -7.28 -16.67 -0.67
C PHE A 328 -7.52 -17.84 0.29
N SER A 329 -8.67 -17.91 0.98
CA SER A 329 -8.97 -18.97 1.95
C SER A 329 -8.96 -20.37 1.35
N ASN A 330 -9.12 -20.51 0.03
CA ASN A 330 -9.00 -21.79 -0.66
C ASN A 330 -7.57 -22.38 -0.61
N GLY A 331 -6.53 -21.58 -0.35
CA GLY A 331 -5.15 -22.03 -0.15
C GLY A 331 -4.48 -22.71 -1.35
N SER A 332 -5.17 -22.77 -2.50
CA SER A 332 -4.68 -23.38 -3.73
C SER A 332 -4.13 -22.34 -4.70
N PHE A 333 -3.34 -22.79 -5.69
CA PHE A 333 -2.87 -21.93 -6.76
C PHE A 333 -4.04 -21.28 -7.55
N PHE A 334 -5.12 -22.01 -7.74
CA PHE A 334 -6.35 -21.46 -8.35
C PHE A 334 -7.00 -20.39 -7.49
N GLY A 335 -6.98 -20.53 -6.16
CA GLY A 335 -7.43 -19.52 -5.23
C GLY A 335 -6.60 -18.23 -5.32
N LEU A 336 -5.30 -18.37 -5.42
CA LEU A 336 -4.39 -17.24 -5.62
C LEU A 336 -4.67 -16.50 -6.95
N SER A 337 -4.78 -17.23 -8.05
CA SER A 337 -5.05 -16.62 -9.37
C SER A 337 -6.43 -15.94 -9.42
N SER A 338 -7.46 -16.55 -8.82
CA SER A 338 -8.79 -15.95 -8.74
C SER A 338 -8.82 -14.70 -7.86
N ALA A 339 -8.05 -14.65 -6.78
CA ALA A 339 -7.91 -13.47 -5.94
C ALA A 339 -7.29 -12.28 -6.70
N PHE A 340 -6.21 -12.50 -7.45
CA PHE A 340 -5.60 -11.46 -8.28
C PHE A 340 -6.50 -11.03 -9.44
N PHE A 341 -7.21 -11.97 -10.08
CA PHE A 341 -8.18 -11.63 -11.10
C PHE A 341 -9.30 -10.73 -10.56
N TYR A 342 -9.85 -11.08 -9.39
CA TYR A 342 -10.87 -10.27 -8.74
C TYR A 342 -10.32 -8.90 -8.32
N LEU A 343 -9.07 -8.84 -7.86
CA LEU A 343 -8.40 -7.58 -7.53
C LEU A 343 -8.37 -6.63 -8.73
N VAL A 344 -8.00 -7.13 -9.91
CA VAL A 344 -7.97 -6.30 -11.14
C VAL A 344 -9.36 -5.75 -11.46
N ILE A 345 -10.41 -6.58 -11.41
CA ILE A 345 -11.80 -6.14 -11.62
C ILE A 345 -12.20 -5.08 -10.59
N TYR A 346 -11.89 -5.32 -9.32
CA TYR A 346 -12.15 -4.37 -8.24
C TYR A 346 -11.51 -3.00 -8.51
N LEU A 347 -10.26 -2.99 -8.93
CA LEU A 347 -9.53 -1.74 -9.20
C LEU A 347 -10.20 -0.92 -10.31
N PHE A 348 -10.64 -1.55 -11.39
CA PHE A 348 -11.37 -0.85 -12.46
C PHE A 348 -12.71 -0.31 -12.01
N ILE A 349 -13.47 -1.07 -11.22
CA ILE A 349 -14.75 -0.63 -10.66
C ILE A 349 -14.55 0.57 -9.75
N VAL A 350 -13.65 0.47 -8.78
CA VAL A 350 -13.41 1.55 -7.81
C VAL A 350 -12.84 2.78 -8.51
N PHE A 351 -11.91 2.60 -9.46
CA PHE A 351 -11.37 3.68 -10.24
C PHE A 351 -12.47 4.44 -11.01
N SER A 352 -13.37 3.75 -11.70
CA SER A 352 -14.45 4.40 -12.45
C SER A 352 -15.42 5.15 -11.55
N ILE A 353 -15.80 4.58 -10.40
CA ILE A 353 -16.71 5.22 -9.44
C ILE A 353 -16.09 6.48 -8.82
N TRP A 354 -14.83 6.39 -8.35
CA TRP A 354 -14.17 7.53 -7.74
C TRP A 354 -13.78 8.61 -8.74
N SER A 355 -13.41 8.24 -9.98
CA SER A 355 -13.14 9.22 -11.02
C SER A 355 -14.39 10.05 -11.34
N PHE A 356 -15.53 9.38 -11.49
CA PHE A 356 -16.82 10.07 -11.67
C PHE A 356 -17.12 11.00 -10.49
N PHE A 357 -16.93 10.54 -9.25
CA PHE A 357 -17.17 11.34 -8.05
C PHE A 357 -16.23 12.57 -7.93
N LEU A 358 -15.06 12.57 -8.52
CA LEU A 358 -14.16 13.74 -8.50
C LEU A 358 -14.62 14.86 -9.43
N PHE A 359 -15.38 14.55 -10.49
CA PHE A 359 -15.90 15.54 -11.43
C PHE A 359 -17.18 16.23 -10.95
N PHE A 360 -17.93 15.60 -10.04
CA PHE A 360 -19.12 16.16 -9.40
C PHE A 360 -18.81 16.69 -8.00
#